data_361f66cbff385176af2ca8b8d41ccd66
#
_entry.id   361f66cbff385176af2ca8b8d41ccd66
#
_cell.length_a   1.000
_cell.length_b   1.000
_cell.length_c   1.000
_cell.angle_alpha   90.00
_cell.angle_beta   90.00
_cell.angle_gamma   90.00
#
_symmetry.space_group_name_H-M   'P 1'
#
loop_
_entity.id
_entity.type
_entity.pdbx_description
1 polymer ?
#
loop_
_entity_poly.entity_id
_entity_poly.type
_entity_poly.pdbx_seq_one_letter_code
_entity_poly.pdbx_strand_id
1 'polypeptide(L)'
;MCIRDRGDGDQILSIHPDVPAKSMQEFVALSKAKPGSMFYGDAGIGGNMHLYLEYLKMLSGADIDSVHYKGAGQLMPDFLANRVQMSLNAPPVAEPYIAEGKLRPILIFGRTRNPKMPDVPTVAEVGMPQLEAASNWFGLHAPKGTPDAVVRRLNEAVVQALKAPEVQAGLKTMSVRAVGDSPEHFKARIDKDYQDFGAVAKSANMLAK
;
A
#
# COMPACT_ATOMS: atom_id res chain seq x y z
N MET A 1 4.53 -18.68 13.84
CA MET A 1 3.18 -18.59 14.45
C MET A 1 2.80 -17.11 14.53
N CYS A 2 1.59 -16.75 14.10
CA CYS A 2 1.10 -15.38 14.17
C CYS A 2 0.66 -15.05 15.60
N ILE A 3 1.09 -13.91 16.15
CA ILE A 3 0.61 -13.44 17.45
C ILE A 3 -0.53 -12.46 17.26
N ARG A 4 -0.35 -11.46 16.36
CA ARG A 4 -1.36 -10.43 16.17
C ARG A 4 -1.06 -9.50 15.00
N ASP A 5 -2.11 -9.04 14.30
CA ASP A 5 -2.12 -7.82 13.50
C ASP A 5 -2.11 -6.61 14.45
N ARG A 6 -1.19 -5.66 14.24
CA ARG A 6 -1.04 -4.46 15.08
C ARG A 6 -1.71 -3.24 14.46
N GLY A 7 -1.72 -3.14 13.15
CA GLY A 7 -2.24 -1.98 12.47
C GLY A 7 -2.33 -2.17 10.97
N ASP A 8 -3.15 -1.35 10.37
CA ASP A 8 -3.44 -1.32 8.95
C ASP A 8 -3.35 0.14 8.47
N GLY A 9 -2.51 0.41 7.47
CA GLY A 9 -2.26 1.74 6.93
C GLY A 9 -2.65 1.84 5.48
N ASP A 10 -3.46 2.84 5.15
CA ASP A 10 -3.83 3.15 3.77
C ASP A 10 -2.61 3.62 2.98
N GLN A 11 -2.69 3.55 1.66
CA GLN A 11 -1.68 4.04 0.73
C GLN A 11 -2.32 5.05 -0.22
N ILE A 12 -1.56 6.05 -0.63
CA ILE A 12 -1.99 7.07 -1.60
C ILE A 12 -1.27 6.83 -2.91
N LEU A 13 -2.02 6.50 -3.95
CA LEU A 13 -1.51 6.53 -5.32
C LEU A 13 -1.51 7.96 -5.81
N SER A 14 -0.32 8.45 -6.12
CA SER A 14 -0.14 9.80 -6.64
C SER A 14 0.55 9.77 -8.00
N ILE A 15 0.27 10.80 -8.80
CA ILE A 15 0.96 11.07 -10.06
C ILE A 15 1.65 12.44 -10.00
N HIS A 16 2.65 12.63 -10.86
CA HIS A 16 3.27 13.95 -11.02
C HIS A 16 2.26 14.95 -11.62
N PRO A 17 2.23 16.23 -11.18
CA PRO A 17 1.26 17.22 -11.64
C PRO A 17 1.29 17.50 -13.15
N ASP A 18 2.45 17.33 -13.80
CA ASP A 18 2.62 17.51 -15.24
C ASP A 18 1.98 16.40 -16.08
N VAL A 19 1.61 15.29 -15.46
CA VAL A 19 0.83 14.23 -16.13
C VAL A 19 -0.58 14.78 -16.38
N PRO A 20 -1.06 14.86 -17.65
CA PRO A 20 -2.35 15.45 -17.99
C PRO A 20 -3.50 14.47 -17.70
N ALA A 21 -3.59 14.01 -16.45
CA ALA A 21 -4.66 13.17 -15.91
C ALA A 21 -5.06 13.65 -14.52
N LYS A 22 -6.34 13.58 -14.17
CA LYS A 22 -6.89 13.99 -12.87
C LYS A 22 -7.57 12.83 -12.12
N SER A 23 -7.68 11.68 -12.76
CA SER A 23 -8.30 10.48 -12.22
C SER A 23 -7.53 9.25 -12.66
N MET A 24 -7.80 8.11 -11.99
CA MET A 24 -7.23 6.82 -12.39
C MET A 24 -7.67 6.44 -13.81
N GLN A 25 -8.92 6.70 -14.18
CA GLN A 25 -9.46 6.40 -15.51
C GLN A 25 -8.72 7.20 -16.60
N GLU A 26 -8.52 8.50 -16.38
CA GLU A 26 -7.76 9.34 -17.31
C GLU A 26 -6.31 8.91 -17.42
N PHE A 27 -5.68 8.53 -16.30
CA PHE A 27 -4.32 8.02 -16.28
C PHE A 27 -4.19 6.72 -17.10
N VAL A 28 -5.11 5.77 -16.91
CA VAL A 28 -5.15 4.52 -17.70
C VAL A 28 -5.34 4.80 -19.18
N ALA A 29 -6.28 5.69 -19.54
CA ALA A 29 -6.51 6.05 -20.93
C ALA A 29 -5.27 6.67 -21.57
N LEU A 30 -4.58 7.55 -20.84
CA LEU A 30 -3.35 8.20 -21.29
C LEU A 30 -2.20 7.20 -21.47
N SER A 31 -2.02 6.25 -20.55
CA SER A 31 -0.99 5.21 -20.63
C SER A 31 -1.17 4.34 -21.87
N LYS A 32 -2.42 3.95 -22.17
CA LYS A 32 -2.77 3.16 -23.36
C LYS A 32 -2.58 3.93 -24.66
N ALA A 33 -2.81 5.25 -24.63
CA ALA A 33 -2.64 6.10 -25.82
C ALA A 33 -1.15 6.35 -26.17
N LYS A 34 -0.24 6.15 -25.20
CA LYS A 34 1.19 6.38 -25.33
C LYS A 34 1.98 5.23 -24.69
N PRO A 35 1.96 4.02 -25.28
CA PRO A 35 2.67 2.86 -24.73
C PRO A 35 4.17 3.14 -24.52
N GLY A 36 4.73 2.62 -23.41
CA GLY A 36 6.16 2.76 -23.07
C GLY A 36 6.60 4.17 -22.69
N SER A 37 5.67 5.14 -22.52
CA SER A 37 6.01 6.53 -22.18
C SER A 37 5.82 6.87 -20.71
N MET A 38 5.26 5.96 -19.92
CA MET A 38 4.95 6.18 -18.52
C MET A 38 5.60 5.13 -17.63
N PHE A 39 6.07 5.59 -16.49
CA PHE A 39 6.76 4.75 -15.53
C PHE A 39 6.17 4.93 -14.14
N TYR A 40 6.04 3.83 -13.39
CA TYR A 40 5.86 3.93 -11.95
C TYR A 40 7.16 3.64 -11.23
N GLY A 41 7.38 4.32 -10.11
CA GLY A 41 8.51 4.04 -9.23
C GLY A 41 8.07 3.22 -8.01
N ASP A 42 8.90 2.25 -7.62
CA ASP A 42 8.73 1.48 -6.39
C ASP A 42 10.02 1.40 -5.57
N ALA A 43 9.91 0.93 -4.32
CA ALA A 43 11.01 0.88 -3.37
C ALA A 43 11.87 -0.40 -3.46
N GLY A 44 11.69 -1.21 -4.49
CA GLY A 44 12.48 -2.42 -4.75
C GLY A 44 11.69 -3.60 -5.30
N ILE A 45 12.35 -4.38 -6.11
CA ILE A 45 11.78 -5.58 -6.76
C ILE A 45 11.25 -6.56 -5.71
N GLY A 46 10.02 -7.04 -5.90
CA GLY A 46 9.39 -8.01 -5.00
C GLY A 46 8.84 -7.41 -3.70
N GLY A 47 9.03 -6.11 -3.48
CA GLY A 47 8.43 -5.40 -2.35
C GLY A 47 6.91 -5.23 -2.52
N ASN A 48 6.22 -4.85 -1.43
CA ASN A 48 4.78 -4.66 -1.41
C ASN A 48 4.32 -3.60 -2.43
N MET A 49 5.03 -2.48 -2.54
CA MET A 49 4.70 -1.41 -3.49
C MET A 49 4.75 -1.91 -4.94
N HIS A 50 5.79 -2.64 -5.32
CA HIS A 50 5.90 -3.28 -6.64
C HIS A 50 4.72 -4.22 -6.88
N LEU A 51 4.43 -5.12 -5.92
CA LEU A 51 3.33 -6.08 -6.01
C LEU A 51 1.96 -5.41 -6.18
N TYR A 52 1.70 -4.35 -5.42
CA TYR A 52 0.42 -3.63 -5.47
C TYR A 52 0.24 -2.85 -6.78
N LEU A 53 1.32 -2.27 -7.30
CA LEU A 53 1.28 -1.55 -8.58
C LEU A 53 1.17 -2.50 -9.78
N GLU A 54 1.79 -3.67 -9.74
CA GLU A 54 1.56 -4.72 -10.74
C GLU A 54 0.13 -5.26 -10.69
N TYR A 55 -0.45 -5.40 -9.49
CA TYR A 55 -1.86 -5.78 -9.36
C TYR A 55 -2.80 -4.70 -9.91
N LEU A 56 -2.50 -3.43 -9.65
CA LEU A 56 -3.21 -2.30 -10.24
C LEU A 56 -3.16 -2.34 -11.78
N LYS A 57 -1.98 -2.58 -12.36
CA LYS A 57 -1.82 -2.73 -13.82
C LYS A 57 -2.69 -3.87 -14.36
N MET A 58 -2.65 -5.02 -13.71
CA MET A 58 -3.43 -6.19 -14.13
C MET A 58 -4.93 -5.91 -14.12
N LEU A 59 -5.45 -5.23 -13.10
CA LEU A 59 -6.88 -4.93 -12.96
C LEU A 59 -7.34 -3.79 -13.86
N SER A 60 -6.54 -2.74 -14.03
CA SER A 60 -6.89 -1.54 -14.79
C SER A 60 -6.53 -1.66 -16.27
N GLY A 61 -5.60 -2.54 -16.61
CA GLY A 61 -4.99 -2.64 -17.92
C GLY A 61 -4.15 -1.41 -18.29
N ALA A 62 -3.61 -0.69 -17.32
CA ALA A 62 -2.68 0.41 -17.56
C ALA A 62 -1.39 -0.10 -18.23
N ASP A 63 -0.92 0.64 -19.23
CA ASP A 63 0.33 0.36 -19.93
C ASP A 63 1.42 1.28 -19.38
N ILE A 64 2.10 0.80 -18.32
CA ILE A 64 3.14 1.51 -17.60
C ILE A 64 4.27 0.55 -17.23
N ASP A 65 5.51 1.01 -17.33
CA ASP A 65 6.69 0.24 -16.96
C ASP A 65 7.16 0.55 -15.53
N SER A 66 7.89 -0.38 -14.92
CA SER A 66 8.40 -0.24 -13.57
C SER A 66 9.84 0.30 -13.54
N VAL A 67 10.11 1.19 -12.58
CA VAL A 67 11.47 1.61 -12.21
C VAL A 67 11.70 1.30 -10.74
N HIS A 68 12.66 0.42 -10.47
CA HIS A 68 12.93 -0.10 -9.13
C HIS A 68 14.05 0.68 -8.45
N TYR A 69 13.77 1.23 -7.26
CA TYR A 69 14.73 1.95 -6.44
C TYR A 69 15.17 1.11 -5.22
N LYS A 70 16.27 1.47 -4.59
CA LYS A 70 16.73 0.83 -3.33
C LYS A 70 16.06 1.48 -2.10
N GLY A 71 14.75 1.74 -2.18
CA GLY A 71 13.96 2.34 -1.13
C GLY A 71 13.32 3.69 -1.50
N ALA A 72 12.33 4.10 -0.70
CA ALA A 72 11.53 5.32 -0.96
C ALA A 72 12.36 6.62 -0.96
N GLY A 73 13.48 6.66 -0.22
CA GLY A 73 14.36 7.84 -0.20
C GLY A 73 15.04 8.14 -1.54
N GLN A 74 15.31 7.11 -2.35
CA GLN A 74 15.86 7.29 -3.71
C GLN A 74 14.78 7.52 -4.76
N LEU A 75 13.60 6.97 -4.55
CA LEU A 75 12.44 7.14 -5.43
C LEU A 75 11.93 8.59 -5.44
N MET A 76 11.77 9.20 -4.27
CA MET A 76 11.05 10.47 -4.13
C MET A 76 11.67 11.62 -4.95
N PRO A 77 13.00 11.84 -4.98
CA PRO A 77 13.60 12.87 -5.84
C PRO A 77 13.28 12.70 -7.32
N ASP A 78 13.29 11.46 -7.83
CA ASP A 78 12.99 11.17 -9.22
C ASP A 78 11.50 11.31 -9.54
N PHE A 79 10.63 10.98 -8.60
CA PHE A 79 9.19 11.19 -8.72
C PHE A 79 8.85 12.70 -8.76
N LEU A 80 9.47 13.49 -7.89
CA LEU A 80 9.30 14.95 -7.87
C LEU A 80 9.91 15.65 -9.10
N ALA A 81 10.86 15.01 -9.78
CA ALA A 81 11.46 15.47 -11.03
C ALA A 81 10.76 14.92 -12.28
N ASN A 82 9.62 14.24 -12.15
CA ASN A 82 8.86 13.61 -13.22
C ASN A 82 9.64 12.57 -14.06
N ARG A 83 10.68 11.95 -13.47
CA ARG A 83 11.39 10.83 -14.11
C ARG A 83 10.58 9.53 -14.04
N VAL A 84 9.76 9.39 -13.02
CA VAL A 84 8.67 8.42 -12.92
C VAL A 84 7.37 9.19 -12.69
N GLN A 85 6.28 8.76 -13.31
CA GLN A 85 5.02 9.50 -13.37
C GLN A 85 4.04 9.13 -12.27
N MET A 86 4.21 7.96 -11.65
CA MET A 86 3.30 7.41 -10.65
C MET A 86 4.07 6.70 -9.54
N SER A 87 3.57 6.80 -8.31
CA SER A 87 4.04 5.99 -7.19
C SER A 87 2.96 5.84 -6.11
N LEU A 88 3.10 4.78 -5.30
CA LEU A 88 2.24 4.46 -4.17
C LEU A 88 3.00 4.73 -2.87
N ASN A 89 2.47 5.60 -2.01
CA ASN A 89 3.17 6.02 -0.79
C ASN A 89 2.24 6.04 0.43
N ALA A 90 2.80 5.82 1.61
CA ALA A 90 2.07 6.02 2.85
C ALA A 90 1.70 7.51 3.04
N PRO A 91 0.55 7.83 3.68
CA PRO A 91 0.09 9.21 3.84
C PRO A 91 1.13 10.17 4.43
N PRO A 92 1.89 9.82 5.50
CA PRO A 92 2.91 10.74 6.03
C PRO A 92 4.02 11.11 5.05
N VAL A 93 4.26 10.27 4.05
CA VAL A 93 5.26 10.52 3.00
C VAL A 93 4.70 11.38 1.89
N ALA A 94 3.48 11.12 1.43
CA ALA A 94 2.88 11.79 0.27
C ALA A 94 2.23 13.14 0.62
N GLU A 95 1.55 13.23 1.77
CA GLU A 95 0.74 14.39 2.17
C GLU A 95 1.47 15.74 2.12
N PRO A 96 2.73 15.87 2.58
CA PRO A 96 3.45 17.15 2.48
C PRO A 96 3.60 17.62 1.03
N TYR A 97 3.95 16.74 0.12
CA TYR A 97 4.11 17.07 -1.30
C TYR A 97 2.79 17.31 -2.02
N ILE A 98 1.72 16.65 -1.57
CA ILE A 98 0.36 16.90 -2.07
C ILE A 98 -0.09 18.30 -1.64
N ALA A 99 0.14 18.67 -0.38
CA ALA A 99 -0.20 19.99 0.14
C ALA A 99 0.56 21.13 -0.58
N GLU A 100 1.79 20.86 -1.03
CA GLU A 100 2.61 21.78 -1.82
C GLU A 100 2.27 21.76 -3.33
N GLY A 101 1.31 20.93 -3.75
CA GLY A 101 0.96 20.77 -5.17
C GLY A 101 2.01 20.05 -6.03
N LYS A 102 3.03 19.44 -5.40
CA LYS A 102 4.10 18.70 -6.07
C LYS A 102 3.72 17.28 -6.47
N LEU A 103 2.68 16.75 -5.87
CA LEU A 103 2.06 15.46 -6.23
C LEU A 103 0.55 15.63 -6.32
N ARG A 104 -0.07 14.87 -7.22
CA ARG A 104 -1.53 14.80 -7.37
C ARG A 104 -2.01 13.42 -6.93
N PRO A 105 -2.78 13.32 -5.82
CA PRO A 105 -3.38 12.07 -5.42
C PRO A 105 -4.53 11.73 -6.36
N ILE A 106 -4.64 10.47 -6.80
CA ILE A 106 -5.70 10.02 -7.71
C ILE A 106 -6.46 8.80 -7.21
N LEU A 107 -5.92 8.09 -6.20
CA LEU A 107 -6.56 6.88 -5.67
C LEU A 107 -6.07 6.58 -4.26
N ILE A 108 -6.98 6.09 -3.40
CA ILE A 108 -6.68 5.61 -2.06
C ILE A 108 -6.76 4.08 -2.05
N PHE A 109 -5.67 3.43 -1.70
CA PHE A 109 -5.62 2.01 -1.37
C PHE A 109 -6.02 1.85 0.09
N GLY A 110 -7.31 1.73 0.32
CA GLY A 110 -7.93 1.67 1.63
C GLY A 110 -9.44 1.51 1.48
N ARG A 111 -10.10 1.24 2.61
CA ARG A 111 -11.55 1.01 2.66
C ARG A 111 -12.38 2.29 2.67
N THR A 112 -11.78 3.38 3.11
CA THR A 112 -12.44 4.68 3.24
C THR A 112 -11.58 5.77 2.64
N ARG A 113 -12.20 6.85 2.19
CA ARG A 113 -11.46 8.03 1.71
C ARG A 113 -10.64 8.64 2.84
N ASN A 114 -9.50 9.22 2.50
CA ASN A 114 -8.69 9.97 3.45
C ASN A 114 -9.42 11.29 3.82
N PRO A 115 -9.64 11.57 5.12
CA PRO A 115 -10.32 12.80 5.53
C PRO A 115 -9.66 14.11 5.07
N LYS A 116 -8.36 14.08 4.81
CA LYS A 116 -7.62 15.23 4.27
C LYS A 116 -7.76 15.38 2.77
N MET A 117 -8.27 14.37 2.08
CA MET A 117 -8.43 14.30 0.63
C MET A 117 -9.81 13.66 0.29
N PRO A 118 -10.91 14.31 0.70
CA PRO A 118 -12.26 13.72 0.58
C PRO A 118 -12.70 13.52 -0.87
N ASP A 119 -12.08 14.22 -1.83
CA ASP A 119 -12.41 14.12 -3.26
C ASP A 119 -11.66 12.97 -3.95
N VAL A 120 -10.65 12.36 -3.30
CA VAL A 120 -9.89 11.26 -3.88
C VAL A 120 -10.62 9.94 -3.60
N PRO A 121 -11.01 9.20 -4.64
CA PRO A 121 -11.76 7.94 -4.48
C PRO A 121 -10.90 6.82 -3.92
N THR A 122 -11.54 5.82 -3.32
CA THR A 122 -10.93 4.56 -2.94
C THR A 122 -10.86 3.59 -4.12
N VAL A 123 -10.05 2.55 -3.99
CA VAL A 123 -9.95 1.46 -4.98
C VAL A 123 -11.29 0.78 -5.23
N ALA A 124 -12.15 0.62 -4.23
CA ALA A 124 -13.48 0.04 -4.39
C ALA A 124 -14.41 0.94 -5.21
N GLU A 125 -14.35 2.26 -4.99
CA GLU A 125 -15.19 3.23 -5.70
C GLU A 125 -14.86 3.33 -7.19
N VAL A 126 -13.66 2.91 -7.59
CA VAL A 126 -13.26 2.85 -9.01
C VAL A 126 -13.33 1.43 -9.59
N GLY A 127 -14.01 0.50 -8.91
CA GLY A 127 -14.26 -0.86 -9.40
C GLY A 127 -13.14 -1.87 -9.18
N MET A 128 -12.19 -1.58 -8.29
CA MET A 128 -11.07 -2.47 -7.96
C MET A 128 -11.03 -2.84 -6.46
N PRO A 129 -12.13 -3.40 -5.88
CA PRO A 129 -12.20 -3.70 -4.45
C PRO A 129 -11.15 -4.72 -3.98
N GLN A 130 -10.58 -5.52 -4.89
CA GLN A 130 -9.51 -6.47 -4.60
C GLN A 130 -8.25 -5.77 -4.05
N LEU A 131 -8.02 -4.50 -4.43
CA LEU A 131 -6.90 -3.69 -3.97
C LEU A 131 -7.11 -3.09 -2.57
N GLU A 132 -8.26 -3.26 -1.93
CA GLU A 132 -8.42 -2.91 -0.50
C GLU A 132 -7.49 -3.71 0.40
N ALA A 133 -7.15 -4.94 0.00
CA ALA A 133 -6.17 -5.78 0.68
C ALA A 133 -4.73 -5.27 0.52
N ALA A 134 -4.46 -4.42 -0.47
CA ALA A 134 -3.15 -3.81 -0.74
C ALA A 134 -2.85 -2.64 0.21
N SER A 135 -3.12 -2.83 1.50
CA SER A 135 -2.77 -1.93 2.59
C SER A 135 -1.50 -2.39 3.29
N ASN A 136 -0.77 -1.45 3.90
CA ASN A 136 0.37 -1.82 4.73
C ASN A 136 -0.10 -2.30 6.10
N TRP A 137 -0.05 -3.59 6.34
CA TRP A 137 -0.30 -4.12 7.67
C TRP A 137 1.00 -4.43 8.42
N PHE A 138 0.93 -4.30 9.74
CA PHE A 138 2.03 -4.55 10.66
C PHE A 138 1.61 -5.62 11.64
N GLY A 139 2.41 -6.65 11.80
CA GLY A 139 2.09 -7.77 12.67
C GLY A 139 3.26 -8.22 13.54
N LEU A 140 2.95 -8.92 14.63
CA LEU A 140 3.92 -9.63 15.46
C LEU A 140 3.87 -11.12 15.16
N HIS A 141 5.05 -11.72 15.07
CA HIS A 141 5.21 -13.14 14.85
C HIS A 141 6.06 -13.75 15.96
N ALA A 142 5.72 -14.96 16.38
CA ALA A 142 6.55 -15.78 17.25
C ALA A 142 7.23 -16.92 16.46
N PRO A 143 8.36 -17.43 16.90
CA PRO A 143 8.97 -18.63 16.36
C PRO A 143 8.01 -19.83 16.33
N LYS A 144 8.21 -20.73 15.38
CA LYS A 144 7.45 -21.98 15.35
C LYS A 144 7.70 -22.78 16.63
N GLY A 145 6.65 -23.32 17.24
CA GLY A 145 6.73 -24.09 18.47
C GLY A 145 6.61 -23.25 19.75
N THR A 146 6.42 -21.92 19.67
CA THR A 146 6.06 -21.13 20.85
C THR A 146 4.76 -21.66 21.47
N PRO A 147 4.74 -21.94 22.80
CA PRO A 147 3.52 -22.47 23.46
C PRO A 147 2.34 -21.53 23.32
N ASP A 148 1.14 -22.09 23.12
CA ASP A 148 -0.10 -21.29 22.92
C ASP A 148 -0.40 -20.35 24.08
N ALA A 149 -0.08 -20.73 25.32
CA ALA A 149 -0.22 -19.85 26.49
C ALA A 149 0.60 -18.57 26.36
N VAL A 150 1.83 -18.67 25.83
CA VAL A 150 2.71 -17.53 25.59
C VAL A 150 2.14 -16.64 24.46
N VAL A 151 1.67 -17.26 23.37
CA VAL A 151 1.03 -16.53 22.26
C VAL A 151 -0.19 -15.76 22.73
N ARG A 152 -1.08 -16.39 23.52
CA ARG A 152 -2.26 -15.72 24.10
C ARG A 152 -1.84 -14.54 25.00
N ARG A 153 -0.88 -14.75 25.89
CA ARG A 153 -0.39 -13.71 26.79
C ARG A 153 0.18 -12.50 26.04
N LEU A 154 0.97 -12.76 25.00
CA LEU A 154 1.50 -11.69 24.13
C LEU A 154 0.39 -10.97 23.37
N ASN A 155 -0.60 -11.70 22.86
CA ASN A 155 -1.76 -11.11 22.20
C ASN A 155 -2.51 -10.17 23.15
N GLU A 156 -2.84 -10.61 24.37
CA GLU A 156 -3.49 -9.79 25.41
C GLU A 156 -2.70 -8.52 25.74
N ALA A 157 -1.38 -8.64 25.90
CA ALA A 157 -0.51 -7.52 26.19
C ALA A 157 -0.51 -6.48 25.04
N VAL A 158 -0.48 -6.95 23.79
CA VAL A 158 -0.58 -6.05 22.61
C VAL A 158 -1.95 -5.37 22.54
N VAL A 159 -3.06 -6.09 22.84
CA VAL A 159 -4.40 -5.47 22.91
C VAL A 159 -4.44 -4.33 23.93
N GLN A 160 -3.84 -4.55 25.10
CA GLN A 160 -3.79 -3.51 26.12
C GLN A 160 -2.90 -2.33 25.69
N ALA A 161 -1.73 -2.61 25.12
CA ALA A 161 -0.84 -1.57 24.61
C ALA A 161 -1.51 -0.71 23.52
N LEU A 162 -2.28 -1.31 22.61
CA LEU A 162 -3.00 -0.59 21.56
C LEU A 162 -4.08 0.36 22.10
N LYS A 163 -4.52 0.20 23.35
CA LYS A 163 -5.48 1.12 24.01
C LYS A 163 -4.80 2.33 24.66
N ALA A 164 -3.48 2.29 24.86
CA ALA A 164 -2.76 3.36 25.51
C ALA A 164 -2.78 4.65 24.66
N PRO A 165 -3.07 5.83 25.24
CA PRO A 165 -3.20 7.08 24.50
C PRO A 165 -1.96 7.45 23.68
N GLU A 166 -0.76 7.21 24.23
CA GLU A 166 0.51 7.46 23.54
C GLU A 166 0.70 6.55 22.32
N VAL A 167 0.27 5.28 22.39
CA VAL A 167 0.31 4.34 21.26
C VAL A 167 -0.67 4.77 20.18
N GLN A 168 -1.90 5.14 20.56
CA GLN A 168 -2.92 5.66 19.64
C GLN A 168 -2.45 6.94 18.94
N ALA A 169 -1.80 7.87 19.66
CA ALA A 169 -1.23 9.08 19.11
C ALA A 169 -0.11 8.75 18.08
N GLY A 170 0.78 7.81 18.41
CA GLY A 170 1.85 7.36 17.51
C GLY A 170 1.30 6.70 16.23
N LEU A 171 0.32 5.82 16.36
CA LEU A 171 -0.34 5.18 15.21
C LEU A 171 -1.04 6.22 14.31
N LYS A 172 -1.74 7.19 14.92
CA LYS A 172 -2.38 8.28 14.17
C LYS A 172 -1.37 9.11 13.38
N THR A 173 -0.21 9.42 13.96
CA THR A 173 0.87 10.15 13.26
C THR A 173 1.38 9.38 12.06
N MET A 174 1.42 8.05 12.13
CA MET A 174 1.81 7.18 11.02
C MET A 174 0.67 6.88 10.05
N SER A 175 -0.54 7.41 10.28
CA SER A 175 -1.76 7.08 9.53
C SER A 175 -2.05 5.57 9.54
N VAL A 176 -1.79 4.91 10.67
CA VAL A 176 -2.05 3.49 10.89
C VAL A 176 -3.23 3.33 11.83
N ARG A 177 -4.22 2.53 11.45
CA ARG A 177 -5.34 2.15 12.32
C ARG A 177 -4.92 0.96 13.19
N ALA A 178 -5.20 1.03 14.48
CA ALA A 178 -5.07 -0.11 15.36
C ALA A 178 -6.12 -1.18 14.97
N VAL A 179 -5.70 -2.36 14.61
CA VAL A 179 -6.59 -3.48 14.27
C VAL A 179 -6.80 -4.36 15.50
N GLY A 180 -5.79 -5.01 15.96
CA GLY A 180 -5.89 -5.77 17.19
C GLY A 180 -6.71 -7.05 17.08
N ASP A 181 -6.61 -7.79 15.99
CA ASP A 181 -7.30 -9.06 15.74
C ASP A 181 -6.72 -10.25 16.52
N SER A 182 -7.44 -11.38 16.51
CA SER A 182 -6.95 -12.63 17.06
C SER A 182 -5.84 -13.25 16.22
N PRO A 183 -5.02 -14.17 16.80
CA PRO A 183 -4.00 -14.89 16.04
C PRO A 183 -4.57 -15.66 14.84
N GLU A 184 -5.79 -16.18 14.96
CA GLU A 184 -6.49 -16.93 13.91
C GLU A 184 -6.89 -16.03 12.75
N HIS A 185 -7.47 -14.85 13.05
CA HIS A 185 -7.83 -13.86 12.03
C HIS A 185 -6.59 -13.34 11.31
N PHE A 186 -5.50 -13.06 12.04
CA PHE A 186 -4.26 -12.62 11.44
C PHE A 186 -3.65 -13.70 10.52
N LYS A 187 -3.71 -14.98 10.97
CA LYS A 187 -3.29 -16.10 10.10
C LYS A 187 -4.13 -16.18 8.84
N ALA A 188 -5.45 -16.10 8.97
CA ALA A 188 -6.36 -16.15 7.81
C ALA A 188 -6.10 -15.03 6.82
N ARG A 189 -5.79 -13.81 7.32
CA ARG A 189 -5.38 -12.68 6.47
C ARG A 189 -4.10 -13.01 5.70
N ILE A 190 -3.07 -13.51 6.37
CA ILE A 190 -1.80 -13.86 5.71
C ILE A 190 -2.01 -14.93 4.65
N ASP A 191 -2.79 -15.98 4.96
CA ASP A 191 -3.09 -17.06 4.02
C ASP A 191 -3.85 -16.52 2.79
N LYS A 192 -4.78 -15.60 2.99
CA LYS A 192 -5.51 -14.93 1.91
C LYS A 192 -4.59 -14.05 1.07
N ASP A 193 -3.79 -13.19 1.69
CA ASP A 193 -2.84 -12.32 0.99
C ASP A 193 -1.85 -13.15 0.16
N TYR A 194 -1.38 -14.27 0.69
CA TYR A 194 -0.50 -15.20 -0.04
C TYR A 194 -1.17 -15.78 -1.29
N GLN A 195 -2.46 -16.10 -1.22
CA GLN A 195 -3.23 -16.61 -2.36
C GLN A 195 -3.49 -15.49 -3.38
N ASP A 196 -4.00 -14.35 -2.92
CA ASP A 196 -4.39 -13.24 -3.79
C ASP A 196 -3.18 -12.66 -4.54
N PHE A 197 -2.09 -12.39 -3.82
CA PHE A 197 -0.89 -11.80 -4.41
C PHE A 197 0.05 -12.82 -5.06
N GLY A 198 -0.08 -14.11 -4.75
CA GLY A 198 0.72 -15.16 -5.39
C GLY A 198 0.49 -15.26 -6.90
N ALA A 199 -0.74 -15.05 -7.36
CA ALA A 199 -1.07 -15.00 -8.77
C ALA A 199 -0.45 -13.77 -9.46
N VAL A 200 -0.49 -12.61 -8.80
CA VAL A 200 0.11 -11.36 -9.28
C VAL A 200 1.62 -11.51 -9.40
N ALA A 201 2.28 -12.04 -8.35
CA ALA A 201 3.72 -12.27 -8.34
C ALA A 201 4.19 -13.20 -9.47
N LYS A 202 3.37 -14.22 -9.79
CA LYS A 202 3.63 -15.10 -10.95
C LYS A 202 3.53 -14.36 -12.27
N SER A 203 2.45 -13.61 -12.49
CA SER A 203 2.20 -12.91 -13.75
C SER A 203 3.23 -11.81 -14.01
N ALA A 204 3.72 -11.17 -12.96
CA ALA A 204 4.74 -10.13 -13.01
C ALA A 204 6.19 -10.65 -12.99
N ASN A 205 6.41 -11.98 -13.07
CA ASN A 205 7.74 -12.63 -12.98
C ASN A 205 8.56 -12.23 -11.74
N MET A 206 7.88 -11.96 -10.61
CA MET A 206 8.50 -11.52 -9.36
C MET A 206 9.02 -12.66 -8.48
N LEU A 207 8.68 -13.91 -8.83
CA LEU A 207 9.16 -15.07 -8.08
C LEU A 207 10.63 -15.31 -8.43
N ALA A 208 11.48 -15.39 -7.41
CA ALA A 208 12.88 -15.79 -7.58
C ALA A 208 12.95 -17.14 -8.31
N LYS A 209 13.82 -17.21 -9.32
CA LYS A 209 14.16 -18.47 -10.00
C LYS A 209 14.98 -19.34 -9.08
#